data_b8e4ac7ca9a1d507bfcd3f7e5116a64c
#
_entry.id   b8e4ac7ca9a1d507bfcd3f7e5116a64c
#
_cell.length_a   1.000
_cell.length_b   1.000
_cell.length_c   1.000
_cell.angle_alpha   90.00
_cell.angle_beta   90.00
_cell.angle_gamma   90.00
#
_symmetry.space_group_name_H-M   'P 1'
#
loop_
_entity.id
_entity.type
_entity.pdbx_description
1 polymer ?
#
loop_
_entity_poly.entity_id
_entity_poly.type
_entity_poly.pdbx_seq_one_letter_code
_entity_poly.pdbx_strand_id
1 'polypeptide(L)'
;MKLVEKKYLLPFIAITTLFALWGFANDITNPMVAAFQTLMELPAAKASLIQFAFYGGYATMAVPAALFIRRYRYKSGILLGLALYAVGAFLFIPAAARQSFTFFCFSLYILTFGLAFLETTANPFILSLGSKENATRRLNLAQAFNPMGSLAGMAVASMVVLPNLLSDQRDAVGNILFPMLSEAEKADIRLHDLAVIRDPYVILGIVVLVMLVIIAMVKVPNTNNSQLDNSQLTLNSKPSTLNTINRLWRNRVYREGVIAQVFYVAAQIMVWTFIIQYADNLGINKATAQNYNILAMCLFLGGRFLSTWLMKYTDGRRLLTIFGSLAALCSLGAILIVGKAGLYCLVGISLFMSLMFPTIYGTALEKVSLEDASLGAAFLVMAIVGGALMPPLQGMIIDCGTIFGHPAVNVSYALPLLCFIIVAIYGLRARKC
;
A
#
# COMPACT_ATOMS: atom_id res chain seq x y z
N MET A 1 4.15 27.99 19.13
CA MET A 1 3.89 28.26 17.70
C MET A 1 2.73 27.41 17.19
N LYS A 2 1.77 27.98 16.44
CA LYS A 2 0.64 27.22 15.87
C LYS A 2 1.16 26.28 14.77
N LEU A 3 0.73 25.04 14.76
CA LEU A 3 1.14 24.03 13.76
C LEU A 3 0.70 24.42 12.35
N VAL A 4 -0.51 25.01 12.23
CA VAL A 4 -1.11 25.53 11.00
C VAL A 4 -1.70 26.90 11.28
N GLU A 5 -1.45 27.87 10.41
CA GLU A 5 -2.06 29.19 10.50
C GLU A 5 -3.55 29.12 10.12
N LYS A 6 -4.40 29.96 10.72
CA LYS A 6 -5.86 29.94 10.47
C LYS A 6 -6.24 29.97 8.98
N LYS A 7 -5.51 30.73 8.15
CA LYS A 7 -5.74 30.83 6.70
C LYS A 7 -5.50 29.53 5.92
N TYR A 8 -4.68 28.62 6.47
CA TYR A 8 -4.35 27.32 5.86
C TYR A 8 -5.09 26.15 6.50
N LEU A 9 -5.88 26.40 7.56
CA LEU A 9 -6.53 25.33 8.32
C LEU A 9 -7.49 24.50 7.47
N LEU A 10 -8.36 25.16 6.68
CA LEU A 10 -9.33 24.48 5.82
C LEU A 10 -8.66 23.65 4.72
N PRO A 11 -7.71 24.19 3.93
CA PRO A 11 -6.92 23.38 2.99
C PRO A 11 -6.20 22.23 3.68
N PHE A 12 -5.61 22.44 4.86
CA PHE A 12 -4.92 21.40 5.61
C PHE A 12 -5.86 20.26 6.00
N ILE A 13 -7.04 20.56 6.57
CA ILE A 13 -8.04 19.55 6.95
C ILE A 13 -8.49 18.77 5.70
N ALA A 14 -8.88 19.49 4.62
CA ALA A 14 -9.35 18.87 3.39
C ALA A 14 -8.32 17.92 2.77
N ILE A 15 -7.03 18.27 2.79
CA ILE A 15 -5.98 17.39 2.26
C ILE A 15 -5.68 16.24 3.24
N THR A 16 -5.75 16.49 4.55
CA THR A 16 -5.54 15.45 5.55
C THR A 16 -6.58 14.34 5.46
N THR A 17 -7.85 14.66 5.16
CA THR A 17 -8.89 13.64 4.94
C THR A 17 -8.61 12.75 3.73
N LEU A 18 -7.90 13.24 2.71
CA LEU A 18 -7.50 12.42 1.56
C LEU A 18 -6.56 11.28 1.95
N PHE A 19 -5.70 11.48 2.95
CA PHE A 19 -4.84 10.40 3.45
C PHE A 19 -5.65 9.25 4.07
N ALA A 20 -6.76 9.56 4.76
CA ALA A 20 -7.65 8.55 5.29
C ALA A 20 -8.38 7.78 4.16
N LEU A 21 -8.90 8.49 3.14
CA LEU A 21 -9.53 7.85 1.98
C LEU A 21 -8.56 6.96 1.21
N TRP A 22 -7.31 7.36 1.14
CA TRP A 22 -6.24 6.60 0.52
C TRP A 22 -5.93 5.31 1.30
N GLY A 23 -5.72 5.41 2.62
CA GLY A 23 -5.53 4.23 3.47
C GLY A 23 -6.71 3.27 3.38
N PHE A 24 -7.94 3.78 3.38
CA PHE A 24 -9.15 2.98 3.21
C PHE A 24 -9.13 2.15 1.92
N ALA A 25 -8.84 2.79 0.77
CA ALA A 25 -8.81 2.09 -0.53
C ALA A 25 -7.71 1.03 -0.60
N ASN A 26 -6.55 1.31 0.01
CA ASN A 26 -5.43 0.39 0.02
C ASN A 26 -5.79 -0.91 0.76
N ASP A 27 -6.37 -0.80 1.93
CA ASP A 27 -6.52 -1.96 2.82
C ASP A 27 -7.86 -2.70 2.69
N ILE A 28 -8.89 -2.08 2.13
CA ILE A 28 -10.11 -2.80 1.72
C ILE A 28 -9.84 -3.73 0.53
N THR A 29 -8.79 -3.46 -0.27
CA THR A 29 -8.42 -4.26 -1.44
C THR A 29 -7.72 -5.57 -1.07
N ASN A 30 -7.01 -5.62 0.05
CA ASN A 30 -6.24 -6.80 0.46
C ASN A 30 -7.10 -8.08 0.57
N PRO A 31 -8.27 -8.10 1.25
CA PRO A 31 -9.10 -9.29 1.35
C PRO A 31 -9.80 -9.68 0.04
N MET A 32 -9.83 -8.79 -0.96
CA MET A 32 -10.45 -9.07 -2.26
C MET A 32 -9.79 -10.23 -2.98
N VAL A 33 -8.47 -10.45 -2.79
CA VAL A 33 -7.75 -11.58 -3.41
C VAL A 33 -8.40 -12.90 -3.00
N ALA A 34 -8.65 -13.09 -1.68
CA ALA A 34 -9.29 -14.30 -1.19
C ALA A 34 -10.77 -14.41 -1.60
N ALA A 35 -11.50 -13.29 -1.63
CA ALA A 35 -12.89 -13.27 -2.07
C ALA A 35 -13.03 -13.67 -3.55
N PHE A 36 -12.25 -13.07 -4.45
CA PHE A 36 -12.27 -13.40 -5.88
C PHE A 36 -11.75 -14.81 -6.17
N GLN A 37 -10.77 -15.30 -5.39
CA GLN A 37 -10.27 -16.67 -5.53
C GLN A 37 -11.41 -17.68 -5.38
N THR A 38 -12.25 -17.55 -4.35
CA THR A 38 -13.41 -18.43 -4.12
C THR A 38 -14.52 -18.17 -5.12
N LEU A 39 -14.98 -16.91 -5.25
CA LEU A 39 -16.15 -16.54 -6.03
C LEU A 39 -16.01 -16.84 -7.53
N MET A 40 -14.82 -16.64 -8.07
CA MET A 40 -14.50 -16.87 -9.50
C MET A 40 -13.77 -18.19 -9.73
N GLU A 41 -13.59 -19.02 -8.69
CA GLU A 41 -12.86 -20.29 -8.75
C GLU A 41 -11.47 -20.12 -9.42
N LEU A 42 -10.73 -19.07 -9.02
CA LEU A 42 -9.44 -18.70 -9.62
C LEU A 42 -8.27 -19.31 -8.86
N PRO A 43 -7.18 -19.69 -9.55
CA PRO A 43 -5.90 -19.95 -8.91
C PRO A 43 -5.43 -18.73 -8.09
N ALA A 44 -4.69 -18.94 -7.00
CA ALA A 44 -4.20 -17.87 -6.14
C ALA A 44 -3.31 -16.88 -6.90
N ALA A 45 -2.49 -17.39 -7.83
CA ALA A 45 -1.68 -16.57 -8.73
C ALA A 45 -2.54 -15.59 -9.56
N LYS A 46 -3.67 -16.06 -10.12
CA LYS A 46 -4.56 -15.22 -10.92
C LYS A 46 -5.33 -14.23 -10.03
N ALA A 47 -5.82 -14.67 -8.88
CA ALA A 47 -6.53 -13.80 -7.94
C ALA A 47 -5.62 -12.66 -7.42
N SER A 48 -4.33 -12.92 -7.21
CA SER A 48 -3.36 -11.92 -6.76
C SER A 48 -3.01 -10.86 -7.83
N LEU A 49 -3.50 -10.99 -9.08
CA LEU A 49 -3.42 -9.91 -10.07
C LEU A 49 -4.19 -8.65 -9.65
N ILE A 50 -5.07 -8.74 -8.66
CA ILE A 50 -5.66 -7.58 -7.98
C ILE A 50 -4.55 -6.69 -7.39
N GLN A 51 -3.58 -7.30 -6.70
CA GLN A 51 -2.44 -6.58 -6.14
C GLN A 51 -1.53 -6.03 -7.24
N PHE A 52 -1.34 -6.81 -8.32
CA PHE A 52 -0.61 -6.32 -9.49
C PHE A 52 -1.28 -5.09 -10.10
N ALA A 53 -2.60 -5.11 -10.27
CA ALA A 53 -3.36 -3.97 -10.80
C ALA A 53 -3.24 -2.75 -9.86
N PHE A 54 -3.42 -2.95 -8.55
CA PHE A 54 -3.37 -1.87 -7.57
C PHE A 54 -1.96 -1.25 -7.47
N TYR A 55 -0.94 -2.03 -7.19
CA TYR A 55 0.42 -1.50 -6.99
C TYR A 55 1.15 -1.19 -8.29
N GLY A 56 0.78 -1.84 -9.40
CA GLY A 56 1.26 -1.54 -10.73
C GLY A 56 0.86 -0.15 -11.21
N GLY A 57 -0.33 0.32 -10.81
CA GLY A 57 -0.79 1.68 -11.08
C GLY A 57 0.12 2.75 -10.47
N TYR A 58 0.63 2.53 -9.26
CA TYR A 58 1.63 3.42 -8.66
C TYR A 58 2.93 3.47 -9.47
N ALA A 59 3.44 2.31 -9.86
CA ALA A 59 4.68 2.23 -10.63
C ALA A 59 4.60 2.98 -11.95
N THR A 60 3.51 2.84 -12.67
CA THR A 60 3.33 3.46 -13.99
C THR A 60 3.02 4.94 -13.92
N MET A 61 2.29 5.41 -12.88
CA MET A 61 1.80 6.78 -12.82
C MET A 61 2.63 7.71 -11.94
N ALA A 62 3.56 7.20 -11.11
CA ALA A 62 4.37 8.04 -10.22
C ALA A 62 5.22 9.08 -10.99
N VAL A 63 5.89 8.67 -12.07
CA VAL A 63 6.69 9.60 -12.90
C VAL A 63 5.81 10.55 -13.71
N PRO A 64 4.77 10.12 -14.44
CA PRO A 64 3.82 11.02 -15.09
C PRO A 64 3.20 12.04 -14.12
N ALA A 65 2.82 11.63 -12.92
CA ALA A 65 2.29 12.53 -11.90
C ALA A 65 3.30 13.60 -11.48
N ALA A 66 4.55 13.20 -11.22
CA ALA A 66 5.62 14.15 -10.88
C ALA A 66 5.90 15.16 -12.00
N LEU A 67 5.90 14.70 -13.26
CA LEU A 67 6.07 15.58 -14.43
C LEU A 67 4.88 16.53 -14.61
N PHE A 68 3.65 16.06 -14.38
CA PHE A 68 2.44 16.88 -14.42
C PHE A 68 2.50 18.01 -13.40
N ILE A 69 2.90 17.72 -12.15
CA ILE A 69 2.99 18.70 -11.06
C ILE A 69 4.06 19.77 -11.34
N ARG A 70 5.16 19.40 -12.00
CA ARG A 70 6.19 20.35 -12.43
C ARG A 70 5.65 21.40 -13.43
N ARG A 71 4.63 21.03 -14.21
CA ARG A 71 4.04 21.91 -15.23
C ARG A 71 2.80 22.65 -14.73
N TYR A 72 2.03 22.01 -13.85
CA TYR A 72 0.77 22.53 -13.32
C TYR A 72 0.84 22.74 -11.80
N ARG A 73 -0.16 23.45 -11.24
CA ARG A 73 -0.22 23.72 -9.79
C ARG A 73 -0.60 22.44 -9.02
N TYR A 74 -0.21 22.36 -7.75
CA TYR A 74 -0.59 21.26 -6.83
C TYR A 74 -2.11 21.00 -6.81
N LYS A 75 -2.94 22.07 -6.78
CA LYS A 75 -4.39 21.93 -6.82
C LYS A 75 -4.88 21.17 -8.04
N SER A 76 -4.32 21.42 -9.23
CA SER A 76 -4.70 20.69 -10.45
C SER A 76 -4.33 19.22 -10.40
N GLY A 77 -3.18 18.89 -9.79
CA GLY A 77 -2.77 17.50 -9.57
C GLY A 77 -3.70 16.76 -8.60
N ILE A 78 -4.12 17.42 -7.52
CA ILE A 78 -5.08 16.85 -6.55
C ILE A 78 -6.44 16.62 -7.22
N LEU A 79 -6.96 17.60 -7.98
CA LEU A 79 -8.25 17.47 -8.67
C LEU A 79 -8.22 16.36 -9.73
N LEU A 80 -7.15 16.25 -10.51
CA LEU A 80 -6.97 15.16 -11.48
C LEU A 80 -6.89 13.80 -10.76
N GLY A 81 -6.14 13.73 -9.67
CA GLY A 81 -6.04 12.52 -8.85
C GLY A 81 -7.40 12.05 -8.33
N LEU A 82 -8.20 12.98 -7.77
CA LEU A 82 -9.55 12.66 -7.28
C LEU A 82 -10.50 12.27 -8.42
N ALA A 83 -10.40 12.90 -9.59
CA ALA A 83 -11.22 12.55 -10.75
C ALA A 83 -10.91 11.12 -11.23
N LEU A 84 -9.63 10.76 -11.39
CA LEU A 84 -9.20 9.41 -11.76
C LEU A 84 -9.62 8.37 -10.72
N TYR A 85 -9.48 8.71 -9.42
CA TYR A 85 -9.92 7.86 -8.34
C TYR A 85 -11.41 7.57 -8.42
N ALA A 86 -12.26 8.61 -8.57
CA ALA A 86 -13.71 8.46 -8.68
C ALA A 86 -14.08 7.63 -9.92
N VAL A 87 -13.47 7.91 -11.08
CA VAL A 87 -13.69 7.13 -12.32
C VAL A 87 -13.37 5.66 -12.06
N GLY A 88 -12.19 5.35 -11.50
CA GLY A 88 -11.80 3.97 -11.18
C GLY A 88 -12.79 3.28 -10.24
N ALA A 89 -13.29 3.98 -9.21
CA ALA A 89 -14.29 3.46 -8.28
C ALA A 89 -15.64 3.18 -8.96
N PHE A 90 -16.12 4.06 -9.83
CA PHE A 90 -17.38 3.83 -10.55
C PHE A 90 -17.28 2.76 -11.65
N LEU A 91 -16.10 2.47 -12.18
CA LEU A 91 -15.88 1.37 -13.12
C LEU A 91 -16.16 -0.01 -12.47
N PHE A 92 -16.22 -0.11 -11.15
CA PHE A 92 -16.68 -1.31 -10.46
C PHE A 92 -18.14 -1.67 -10.79
N ILE A 93 -19.00 -0.69 -11.12
CA ILE A 93 -20.39 -0.94 -11.51
C ILE A 93 -20.47 -1.80 -12.77
N PRO A 94 -19.93 -1.38 -13.93
CA PRO A 94 -19.94 -2.21 -15.14
C PRO A 94 -19.06 -3.47 -15.02
N ALA A 95 -18.04 -3.48 -14.15
CA ALA A 95 -17.23 -4.66 -13.89
C ALA A 95 -18.05 -5.77 -13.20
N ALA A 96 -18.86 -5.41 -12.19
CA ALA A 96 -19.79 -6.33 -11.52
C ALA A 96 -20.89 -6.80 -12.49
N ALA A 97 -21.51 -5.89 -13.25
CA ALA A 97 -22.55 -6.24 -14.22
C ALA A 97 -22.07 -7.23 -15.28
N ARG A 98 -20.80 -7.14 -15.71
CA ARG A 98 -20.18 -8.06 -16.67
C ARG A 98 -19.54 -9.29 -16.02
N GLN A 99 -19.55 -9.40 -14.71
CA GLN A 99 -18.94 -10.47 -13.94
C GLN A 99 -17.48 -10.74 -14.37
N SER A 100 -16.72 -9.68 -14.68
CA SER A 100 -15.40 -9.79 -15.29
C SER A 100 -14.29 -9.45 -14.31
N PHE A 101 -13.53 -10.45 -13.86
CA PHE A 101 -12.33 -10.27 -13.03
C PHE A 101 -11.32 -9.29 -13.62
N THR A 102 -11.05 -9.42 -14.94
CA THR A 102 -10.12 -8.53 -15.65
C THR A 102 -10.60 -7.08 -15.62
N PHE A 103 -11.91 -6.86 -15.69
CA PHE A 103 -12.46 -5.52 -15.61
C PHE A 103 -12.36 -4.94 -14.19
N PHE A 104 -12.51 -5.77 -13.15
CA PHE A 104 -12.22 -5.33 -11.77
C PHE A 104 -10.75 -4.92 -11.60
N CYS A 105 -9.80 -5.70 -12.12
CA CYS A 105 -8.39 -5.35 -12.12
C CYS A 105 -8.13 -4.03 -12.86
N PHE A 106 -8.75 -3.83 -14.02
CA PHE A 106 -8.64 -2.57 -14.78
C PHE A 106 -9.21 -1.39 -13.99
N SER A 107 -10.34 -1.56 -13.33
CA SER A 107 -10.97 -0.53 -12.48
C SER A 107 -10.05 -0.11 -11.33
N LEU A 108 -9.42 -1.08 -10.66
CA LEU A 108 -8.42 -0.83 -9.62
C LEU A 108 -7.19 -0.11 -10.18
N TYR A 109 -6.72 -0.49 -11.36
CA TYR A 109 -5.57 0.13 -11.98
C TYR A 109 -5.82 1.62 -12.26
N ILE A 110 -7.00 1.98 -12.79
CA ILE A 110 -7.40 3.38 -12.99
C ILE A 110 -7.58 4.11 -11.67
N LEU A 111 -8.20 3.48 -10.66
CA LEU A 111 -8.35 4.03 -9.32
C LEU A 111 -6.98 4.40 -8.73
N THR A 112 -6.00 3.53 -8.89
CA THR A 112 -4.64 3.73 -8.36
C THR A 112 -3.87 4.82 -9.11
N PHE A 113 -4.18 5.10 -10.37
CA PHE A 113 -3.65 6.30 -11.03
C PHE A 113 -4.02 7.55 -10.25
N GLY A 114 -5.29 7.63 -9.79
CA GLY A 114 -5.74 8.72 -8.93
C GLY A 114 -4.94 8.79 -7.63
N LEU A 115 -4.75 7.66 -6.97
CA LEU A 115 -3.97 7.59 -5.73
C LEU A 115 -2.52 8.02 -5.92
N ALA A 116 -1.86 7.61 -7.01
CA ALA A 116 -0.48 8.00 -7.32
C ALA A 116 -0.35 9.52 -7.53
N PHE A 117 -1.34 10.15 -8.20
CA PHE A 117 -1.40 11.60 -8.32
C PHE A 117 -1.58 12.28 -6.96
N LEU A 118 -2.48 11.77 -6.12
CA LEU A 118 -2.72 12.32 -4.79
C LEU A 118 -1.47 12.22 -3.91
N GLU A 119 -0.79 11.07 -3.90
CA GLU A 119 0.43 10.86 -3.11
C GLU A 119 1.54 11.80 -3.52
N THR A 120 1.77 11.92 -4.82
CA THR A 120 2.84 12.77 -5.36
C THR A 120 2.56 14.25 -5.11
N THR A 121 1.28 14.64 -4.95
CA THR A 121 0.86 16.04 -4.86
C THR A 121 0.60 16.49 -3.43
N ALA A 122 -0.07 15.67 -2.61
CA ALA A 122 -0.52 16.06 -1.27
C ALA A 122 0.65 16.24 -0.30
N ASN A 123 1.67 15.39 -0.37
CA ASN A 123 2.83 15.47 0.53
C ASN A 123 3.58 16.81 0.39
N PRO A 124 4.04 17.24 -0.79
CA PRO A 124 4.69 18.53 -0.96
C PRO A 124 3.76 19.70 -0.64
N PHE A 125 2.47 19.57 -0.95
CA PHE A 125 1.50 20.60 -0.65
C PHE A 125 1.35 20.82 0.86
N ILE A 126 1.23 19.77 1.68
CA ILE A 126 1.19 19.88 3.14
C ILE A 126 2.47 20.54 3.69
N LEU A 127 3.62 20.22 3.14
CA LEU A 127 4.89 20.84 3.54
C LEU A 127 4.90 22.35 3.27
N SER A 128 4.21 22.81 2.22
CA SER A 128 4.13 24.24 1.83
C SER A 128 3.13 25.08 2.64
N LEU A 129 2.23 24.44 3.44
CA LEU A 129 1.15 25.12 4.19
C LEU A 129 1.60 25.76 5.50
N GLY A 130 2.63 26.61 5.50
CA GLY A 130 3.05 27.36 6.69
C GLY A 130 4.58 27.37 6.90
N SER A 131 5.05 27.60 8.15
CA SER A 131 6.47 27.74 8.43
C SER A 131 7.27 26.46 8.14
N LYS A 132 8.52 26.61 7.67
CA LYS A 132 9.44 25.51 7.38
C LYS A 132 9.76 24.68 8.63
N GLU A 133 9.88 25.33 9.80
CA GLU A 133 10.20 24.67 11.07
C GLU A 133 9.19 23.60 11.48
N ASN A 134 7.90 23.80 11.16
CA ASN A 134 6.83 22.86 11.50
C ASN A 134 6.41 21.98 10.31
N ALA A 135 7.09 22.05 9.16
CA ALA A 135 6.69 21.35 7.93
C ALA A 135 6.63 19.82 8.13
N THR A 136 7.69 19.21 8.66
CA THR A 136 7.75 17.78 8.94
C THR A 136 6.68 17.34 9.96
N ARG A 137 6.43 18.15 10.98
CA ARG A 137 5.41 17.86 12.00
C ARG A 137 4.00 17.91 11.40
N ARG A 138 3.74 18.87 10.49
CA ARG A 138 2.47 18.93 9.73
C ARG A 138 2.26 17.69 8.86
N LEU A 139 3.29 17.30 8.13
CA LEU A 139 3.23 16.11 7.26
C LEU A 139 2.98 14.85 8.09
N ASN A 140 3.70 14.65 9.20
CA ASN A 140 3.51 13.52 10.08
C ASN A 140 2.09 13.46 10.64
N LEU A 141 1.51 14.61 11.03
CA LEU A 141 0.12 14.67 11.48
C LEU A 141 -0.85 14.27 10.36
N ALA A 142 -0.68 14.80 9.15
CA ALA A 142 -1.54 14.46 8.01
C ALA A 142 -1.44 12.96 7.65
N GLN A 143 -0.22 12.42 7.61
CA GLN A 143 0.01 11.01 7.31
C GLN A 143 -0.46 10.05 8.40
N ALA A 144 -0.68 10.51 9.64
CA ALA A 144 -1.26 9.67 10.70
C ALA A 144 -2.72 9.27 10.41
N PHE A 145 -3.41 10.00 9.53
CA PHE A 145 -4.77 9.66 9.11
C PHE A 145 -4.80 8.50 8.10
N ASN A 146 -3.72 8.21 7.40
CA ASN A 146 -3.67 7.08 6.47
C ASN A 146 -3.88 5.72 7.19
N PRO A 147 -3.15 5.33 8.24
CA PRO A 147 -3.42 4.11 9.00
C PRO A 147 -4.82 4.07 9.64
N MET A 148 -5.39 5.22 9.98
CA MET A 148 -6.78 5.28 10.48
C MET A 148 -7.76 4.90 9.36
N GLY A 149 -7.54 5.39 8.15
CA GLY A 149 -8.31 4.99 6.97
C GLY A 149 -8.13 3.51 6.66
N SER A 150 -6.90 2.99 6.76
CA SER A 150 -6.59 1.56 6.59
C SER A 150 -7.39 0.69 7.55
N LEU A 151 -7.39 1.03 8.85
CA LEU A 151 -8.18 0.30 9.85
C LEU A 151 -9.68 0.37 9.57
N ALA A 152 -10.19 1.52 9.12
CA ALA A 152 -11.59 1.65 8.70
C ALA A 152 -11.91 0.77 7.49
N GLY A 153 -11.04 0.73 6.48
CA GLY A 153 -11.17 -0.15 5.30
C GLY A 153 -11.19 -1.64 5.68
N MET A 154 -10.27 -2.06 6.55
CA MET A 154 -10.23 -3.42 7.08
C MET A 154 -11.48 -3.75 7.92
N ALA A 155 -11.98 -2.81 8.73
CA ALA A 155 -13.21 -3.00 9.51
C ALA A 155 -14.43 -3.17 8.59
N VAL A 156 -14.56 -2.36 7.55
CA VAL A 156 -15.63 -2.52 6.54
C VAL A 156 -15.50 -3.87 5.83
N ALA A 157 -14.31 -4.29 5.45
CA ALA A 157 -14.10 -5.61 4.87
C ALA A 157 -14.52 -6.73 5.81
N SER A 158 -14.13 -6.67 7.11
CA SER A 158 -14.43 -7.69 8.11
C SER A 158 -15.89 -7.73 8.55
N MET A 159 -16.55 -6.58 8.68
CA MET A 159 -17.89 -6.47 9.26
C MET A 159 -19.02 -6.39 8.21
N VAL A 160 -18.70 -5.90 7.01
CA VAL A 160 -19.70 -5.63 5.96
C VAL A 160 -19.50 -6.51 4.74
N VAL A 161 -18.29 -6.63 4.21
CA VAL A 161 -18.07 -7.33 2.94
C VAL A 161 -18.00 -8.84 3.16
N LEU A 162 -16.99 -9.31 3.89
CA LEU A 162 -16.71 -10.74 4.01
C LEU A 162 -17.82 -11.57 4.67
N PRO A 163 -18.55 -11.10 5.72
CA PRO A 163 -19.64 -11.85 6.31
C PRO A 163 -20.86 -12.00 5.39
N ASN A 164 -21.04 -11.10 4.43
CA ASN A 164 -22.14 -11.12 3.48
C ASN A 164 -21.82 -11.87 2.18
N LEU A 165 -20.62 -12.46 2.05
CA LEU A 165 -20.30 -13.30 0.91
C LEU A 165 -20.94 -14.68 1.06
N LEU A 166 -21.89 -14.99 0.21
CA LEU A 166 -22.54 -16.30 0.15
C LEU A 166 -21.57 -17.39 -0.34
N SER A 167 -20.58 -17.03 -1.14
CA SER A 167 -19.53 -17.94 -1.63
C SER A 167 -18.58 -18.43 -0.54
N ASP A 168 -18.54 -17.80 0.66
CA ASP A 168 -17.71 -18.25 1.79
C ASP A 168 -18.50 -19.14 2.79
N GLN A 169 -19.73 -19.55 2.46
CA GLN A 169 -20.49 -20.47 3.30
C GLN A 169 -19.79 -21.83 3.41
N ARG A 170 -19.76 -22.37 4.64
CA ARG A 170 -19.05 -23.60 4.98
C ARG A 170 -19.97 -24.63 5.59
N ASP A 171 -19.61 -25.90 5.39
CA ASP A 171 -20.23 -27.02 6.07
C ASP A 171 -19.82 -27.09 7.56
N ALA A 172 -20.38 -28.06 8.29
CA ALA A 172 -20.05 -28.30 9.71
C ALA A 172 -18.60 -28.71 9.95
N VAL A 173 -17.89 -29.16 8.90
CA VAL A 173 -16.48 -29.58 8.94
C VAL A 173 -15.53 -28.43 8.56
N GLY A 174 -16.08 -27.33 8.02
CA GLY A 174 -15.34 -26.13 7.63
C GLY A 174 -14.99 -26.04 6.14
N ASN A 175 -15.47 -26.95 5.29
CA ASN A 175 -15.24 -26.91 3.85
C ASN A 175 -16.16 -25.87 3.19
N ILE A 176 -15.65 -25.17 2.18
CA ILE A 176 -16.43 -24.21 1.40
C ILE A 176 -17.44 -24.97 0.55
N LEU A 177 -18.72 -24.56 0.63
CA LEU A 177 -19.81 -25.20 -0.11
C LEU A 177 -19.88 -24.77 -1.58
N PHE A 178 -19.45 -23.55 -1.89
CA PHE A 178 -19.62 -22.93 -3.20
C PHE A 178 -19.15 -23.81 -4.39
N PRO A 179 -17.97 -24.49 -4.36
CA PRO A 179 -17.53 -25.33 -5.47
C PRO A 179 -18.45 -26.53 -5.75
N MET A 180 -19.26 -26.96 -4.76
CA MET A 180 -20.13 -28.13 -4.85
C MET A 180 -21.53 -27.80 -5.39
N LEU A 181 -21.87 -26.52 -5.55
CA LEU A 181 -23.16 -26.04 -6.01
C LEU A 181 -23.34 -26.22 -7.51
N SER A 182 -24.59 -26.24 -7.97
CA SER A 182 -24.92 -26.23 -9.40
C SER A 182 -24.54 -24.89 -10.05
N GLU A 183 -24.29 -24.88 -11.35
CA GLU A 183 -23.89 -23.65 -12.08
C GLU A 183 -24.97 -22.55 -12.01
N ALA A 184 -26.25 -22.89 -11.89
CA ALA A 184 -27.33 -21.93 -11.72
C ALA A 184 -27.26 -21.25 -10.34
N GLU A 185 -27.07 -22.00 -9.26
CA GLU A 185 -26.89 -21.46 -7.90
C GLU A 185 -25.61 -20.63 -7.81
N LYS A 186 -24.52 -21.09 -8.40
CA LYS A 186 -23.26 -20.31 -8.48
C LYS A 186 -23.46 -18.98 -9.19
N ALA A 187 -24.25 -18.93 -10.25
CA ALA A 187 -24.51 -17.70 -11.02
C ALA A 187 -25.23 -16.65 -10.15
N ASP A 188 -26.26 -17.07 -9.39
CA ASP A 188 -26.98 -16.17 -8.48
C ASP A 188 -26.09 -15.67 -7.34
N ILE A 189 -25.29 -16.55 -6.74
CA ILE A 189 -24.33 -16.19 -5.70
C ILE A 189 -23.27 -15.22 -6.27
N ARG A 190 -22.76 -15.46 -7.47
CA ARG A 190 -21.80 -14.55 -8.13
C ARG A 190 -22.38 -13.15 -8.30
N LEU A 191 -23.62 -13.03 -8.75
CA LEU A 191 -24.29 -11.72 -8.89
C LEU A 191 -24.40 -11.00 -7.55
N HIS A 192 -24.84 -11.71 -6.51
CA HIS A 192 -24.96 -11.16 -5.16
C HIS A 192 -23.58 -10.71 -4.63
N ASP A 193 -22.60 -11.58 -4.63
CA ASP A 193 -21.29 -11.32 -4.00
C ASP A 193 -20.51 -10.25 -4.73
N LEU A 194 -20.62 -10.17 -6.07
CA LEU A 194 -20.02 -9.08 -6.84
C LEU A 194 -20.65 -7.73 -6.52
N ALA A 195 -21.96 -7.69 -6.18
CA ALA A 195 -22.61 -6.48 -5.70
C ALA A 195 -22.06 -6.08 -4.32
N VAL A 196 -21.95 -7.04 -3.40
CA VAL A 196 -21.36 -6.83 -2.06
C VAL A 196 -19.93 -6.29 -2.14
N ILE A 197 -19.11 -6.80 -3.06
CA ILE A 197 -17.74 -6.32 -3.30
C ILE A 197 -17.73 -4.91 -3.92
N ARG A 198 -18.62 -4.64 -4.87
CA ARG A 198 -18.72 -3.37 -5.61
C ARG A 198 -19.13 -2.20 -4.71
N ASP A 199 -20.11 -2.41 -3.85
CA ASP A 199 -20.83 -1.33 -3.15
C ASP A 199 -19.92 -0.43 -2.29
N PRO A 200 -18.95 -0.94 -1.52
CA PRO A 200 -18.00 -0.10 -0.79
C PRO A 200 -17.16 0.81 -1.71
N TYR A 201 -16.78 0.34 -2.89
CA TYR A 201 -16.03 1.17 -3.85
C TYR A 201 -16.90 2.25 -4.48
N VAL A 202 -18.18 1.96 -4.74
CA VAL A 202 -19.14 2.96 -5.25
C VAL A 202 -19.37 4.05 -4.19
N ILE A 203 -19.58 3.67 -2.92
CA ILE A 203 -19.71 4.61 -1.82
C ILE A 203 -18.45 5.48 -1.71
N LEU A 204 -17.28 4.85 -1.76
CA LEU A 204 -15.99 5.54 -1.74
C LEU A 204 -15.87 6.51 -2.93
N GLY A 205 -16.29 6.11 -4.12
CA GLY A 205 -16.34 6.97 -5.31
C GLY A 205 -17.21 8.21 -5.12
N ILE A 206 -18.37 8.07 -4.48
CA ILE A 206 -19.25 9.20 -4.13
C ILE A 206 -18.55 10.14 -3.15
N VAL A 207 -17.94 9.61 -2.09
CA VAL A 207 -17.18 10.39 -1.10
C VAL A 207 -16.05 11.16 -1.78
N VAL A 208 -15.30 10.50 -2.67
CA VAL A 208 -14.20 11.12 -3.44
C VAL A 208 -14.70 12.24 -4.36
N LEU A 209 -15.87 12.06 -5.01
CA LEU A 209 -16.50 13.13 -5.81
C LEU A 209 -16.90 14.34 -4.95
N VAL A 210 -17.49 14.10 -3.77
CA VAL A 210 -17.81 15.18 -2.82
C VAL A 210 -16.52 15.93 -2.43
N MET A 211 -15.44 15.20 -2.12
CA MET A 211 -14.16 15.79 -1.80
C MET A 211 -13.55 16.57 -2.97
N LEU A 212 -13.73 16.07 -4.21
CA LEU A 212 -13.30 16.80 -5.42
C LEU A 212 -14.01 18.15 -5.51
N VAL A 213 -15.32 18.19 -5.31
CA VAL A 213 -16.11 19.44 -5.33
C VAL A 213 -15.66 20.38 -4.22
N ILE A 214 -15.51 19.88 -2.99
CA ILE A 214 -15.03 20.67 -1.85
C ILE A 214 -13.66 21.30 -2.17
N ILE A 215 -12.70 20.51 -2.64
CA ILE A 215 -11.35 21.01 -2.94
C ILE A 215 -11.36 21.97 -4.15
N ALA A 216 -12.23 21.74 -5.14
CA ALA A 216 -12.40 22.68 -6.25
C ALA A 216 -12.86 24.06 -5.77
N MET A 217 -13.77 24.09 -4.78
CA MET A 217 -14.31 25.33 -4.20
C MET A 217 -13.36 26.00 -3.19
N VAL A 218 -12.52 25.23 -2.50
CA VAL A 218 -11.54 25.77 -1.55
C VAL A 218 -10.53 26.65 -2.29
N LYS A 219 -10.47 27.93 -1.92
CA LYS A 219 -9.41 28.83 -2.38
C LYS A 219 -8.11 28.40 -1.74
N VAL A 220 -7.32 27.61 -2.48
CA VAL A 220 -5.96 27.28 -2.08
C VAL A 220 -5.13 28.55 -2.24
N PRO A 221 -4.56 29.10 -1.16
CA PRO A 221 -3.67 30.24 -1.29
C PRO A 221 -2.58 29.89 -2.30
N ASN A 222 -2.26 30.82 -3.20
CA ASN A 222 -1.07 30.69 -4.03
C ASN A 222 0.11 30.66 -3.06
N THR A 223 0.48 29.48 -2.60
CA THR A 223 1.79 29.28 -2.02
C THR A 223 2.71 29.49 -3.21
N ASN A 224 3.20 30.71 -3.31
CA ASN A 224 4.09 31.09 -4.39
C ASN A 224 5.14 30.00 -4.49
N ASN A 225 5.39 29.58 -5.70
CA ASN A 225 6.57 28.85 -6.14
C ASN A 225 7.89 29.57 -5.77
N SER A 226 7.86 30.60 -4.93
CA SER A 226 9.02 31.37 -4.50
C SER A 226 10.13 30.53 -3.86
N GLN A 227 9.87 29.27 -3.52
CA GLN A 227 10.94 28.34 -3.12
C GLN A 227 11.39 27.41 -4.28
N LEU A 228 10.52 27.17 -5.25
CA LEU A 228 10.91 26.57 -6.54
C LEU A 228 11.46 27.63 -7.50
N ASP A 229 10.94 28.86 -7.44
CA ASP A 229 11.42 29.97 -8.27
C ASP A 229 12.80 30.50 -7.85
N ASN A 230 13.15 30.49 -6.56
CA ASN A 230 14.51 30.85 -6.15
C ASN A 230 15.55 29.76 -6.48
N SER A 231 15.13 28.51 -6.66
CA SER A 231 15.97 27.49 -7.30
C SER A 231 15.86 27.49 -8.83
N GLN A 232 14.90 28.24 -9.41
CA GLN A 232 14.74 28.41 -10.85
C GLN A 232 15.47 29.66 -11.41
N LEU A 233 15.90 30.59 -10.57
CA LEU A 233 16.68 31.76 -11.01
C LEU A 233 18.15 31.45 -11.34
N THR A 234 18.60 30.21 -11.06
CA THR A 234 19.88 29.67 -11.60
C THR A 234 19.66 28.78 -12.82
N LEU A 235 18.66 29.08 -13.66
CA LEU A 235 18.12 28.25 -14.74
C LEU A 235 18.94 28.37 -16.05
N ASN A 236 20.26 28.51 -15.96
CA ASN A 236 21.11 28.37 -17.17
C ASN A 236 21.80 27.01 -17.29
N SER A 237 21.49 26.05 -16.40
CA SER A 237 21.89 24.64 -16.57
C SER A 237 20.97 23.69 -15.84
N LYS A 238 19.78 23.38 -16.42
CA LYS A 238 19.02 22.21 -15.98
C LYS A 238 19.87 20.98 -16.21
N PRO A 239 20.32 20.25 -15.17
CA PRO A 239 21.00 19.00 -15.40
C PRO A 239 20.04 18.10 -16.18
N SER A 240 20.53 17.55 -17.28
CA SER A 240 19.77 16.57 -18.08
C SER A 240 19.23 15.49 -17.14
N THR A 241 17.95 15.12 -17.28
CA THR A 241 17.33 14.05 -16.48
C THR A 241 18.19 12.78 -16.48
N LEU A 242 18.84 12.48 -17.59
CA LEU A 242 19.79 11.36 -17.74
C LEU A 242 21.02 11.50 -16.82
N ASN A 243 21.55 12.71 -16.69
CA ASN A 243 22.70 12.94 -15.81
C ASN A 243 22.32 12.79 -14.33
N THR A 244 21.12 13.23 -13.94
CA THR A 244 20.57 13.00 -12.59
C THR A 244 20.41 11.51 -12.32
N ILE A 245 19.81 10.75 -13.24
CA ILE A 245 19.66 9.30 -13.11
C ILE A 245 21.03 8.64 -12.93
N ASN A 246 22.01 8.98 -13.76
CA ASN A 246 23.36 8.42 -13.66
C ASN A 246 24.04 8.74 -12.30
N ARG A 247 23.87 9.97 -11.78
CA ARG A 247 24.38 10.33 -10.44
C ARG A 247 23.72 9.50 -9.34
N LEU A 248 22.39 9.36 -9.37
CA LEU A 248 21.62 8.57 -8.41
C LEU A 248 22.07 7.09 -8.41
N TRP A 249 22.19 6.48 -9.58
CA TRP A 249 22.59 5.07 -9.69
C TRP A 249 24.06 4.81 -9.37
N ARG A 250 24.93 5.80 -9.48
CA ARG A 250 26.32 5.72 -8.99
C ARG A 250 26.41 5.76 -7.47
N ASN A 251 25.46 6.39 -6.78
CA ASN A 251 25.39 6.37 -5.32
C ASN A 251 24.97 4.97 -4.85
N ARG A 252 25.91 4.23 -4.25
CA ARG A 252 25.70 2.86 -3.80
C ARG A 252 24.59 2.74 -2.78
N VAL A 253 24.56 3.63 -1.76
CA VAL A 253 23.55 3.59 -0.68
C VAL A 253 22.16 3.84 -1.24
N TYR A 254 22.04 4.76 -2.20
CA TYR A 254 20.78 5.06 -2.88
C TYR A 254 20.30 3.86 -3.70
N ARG A 255 21.15 3.31 -4.56
CA ARG A 255 20.79 2.16 -5.42
C ARG A 255 20.39 0.94 -4.61
N GLU A 256 21.17 0.57 -3.57
CA GLU A 256 20.84 -0.52 -2.67
C GLU A 256 19.56 -0.23 -1.86
N GLY A 257 19.30 1.06 -1.54
CA GLY A 257 18.08 1.51 -0.88
C GLY A 257 16.83 1.34 -1.75
N VAL A 258 16.90 1.70 -3.04
CA VAL A 258 15.77 1.46 -3.99
C VAL A 258 15.47 -0.03 -4.11
N ILE A 259 16.51 -0.87 -4.23
CA ILE A 259 16.34 -2.33 -4.29
C ILE A 259 15.72 -2.85 -2.98
N ALA A 260 16.25 -2.45 -1.83
CA ALA A 260 15.70 -2.84 -0.52
C ALA A 260 14.25 -2.41 -0.34
N GLN A 261 13.87 -1.25 -0.89
CA GLN A 261 12.50 -0.74 -0.85
C GLN A 261 11.54 -1.60 -1.68
N VAL A 262 11.97 -2.05 -2.88
CA VAL A 262 11.19 -3.00 -3.70
C VAL A 262 10.91 -4.28 -2.92
N PHE A 263 11.93 -4.90 -2.34
CA PHE A 263 11.79 -6.14 -1.57
C PHE A 263 11.00 -5.94 -0.28
N TYR A 264 11.16 -4.80 0.38
CA TYR A 264 10.36 -4.47 1.57
C TYR A 264 8.86 -4.40 1.24
N VAL A 265 8.49 -3.61 0.23
CA VAL A 265 7.08 -3.48 -0.15
C VAL A 265 6.53 -4.81 -0.66
N ALA A 266 7.32 -5.58 -1.40
CA ALA A 266 6.98 -6.94 -1.79
C ALA A 266 6.62 -7.81 -0.59
N ALA A 267 7.48 -7.88 0.43
CA ALA A 267 7.24 -8.65 1.64
C ALA A 267 5.99 -8.18 2.38
N GLN A 268 5.82 -6.85 2.52
CA GLN A 268 4.68 -6.26 3.21
C GLN A 268 3.35 -6.68 2.57
N ILE A 269 3.24 -6.55 1.27
CA ILE A 269 2.00 -6.88 0.56
C ILE A 269 1.75 -8.38 0.52
N MET A 270 2.78 -9.20 0.31
CA MET A 270 2.67 -10.66 0.40
C MET A 270 2.15 -11.12 1.77
N VAL A 271 2.69 -10.56 2.85
CA VAL A 271 2.26 -10.91 4.22
C VAL A 271 0.79 -10.57 4.43
N TRP A 272 0.37 -9.35 4.12
CA TRP A 272 -1.00 -8.90 4.40
C TRP A 272 -2.05 -9.50 3.45
N THR A 273 -1.68 -9.75 2.20
CA THR A 273 -2.59 -10.34 1.22
C THR A 273 -2.92 -11.79 1.55
N PHE A 274 -1.92 -12.59 1.90
CA PHE A 274 -2.07 -14.03 2.03
C PHE A 274 -2.29 -14.52 3.48
N ILE A 275 -2.41 -13.62 4.46
CA ILE A 275 -2.77 -13.99 5.84
C ILE A 275 -4.14 -14.67 5.90
N ILE A 276 -5.08 -14.25 5.05
CA ILE A 276 -6.42 -14.83 4.96
C ILE A 276 -6.34 -16.25 4.41
N GLN A 277 -5.59 -16.50 3.34
CA GLN A 277 -5.39 -17.82 2.77
C GLN A 277 -4.66 -18.77 3.73
N TYR A 278 -3.71 -18.23 4.51
CA TYR A 278 -3.07 -19.00 5.57
C TYR A 278 -4.07 -19.46 6.64
N ALA A 279 -4.92 -18.54 7.10
CA ALA A 279 -5.97 -18.85 8.07
C ALA A 279 -7.06 -19.76 7.46
N ASP A 280 -7.42 -19.59 6.20
CA ASP A 280 -8.35 -20.42 5.45
C ASP A 280 -7.91 -21.88 5.39
N ASN A 281 -6.60 -22.12 5.16
CA ASN A 281 -6.00 -23.45 5.20
C ASN A 281 -6.06 -24.11 6.59
N LEU A 282 -6.34 -23.32 7.64
CA LEU A 282 -6.59 -23.81 9.01
C LEU A 282 -8.10 -23.99 9.30
N GLY A 283 -8.97 -23.85 8.30
CA GLY A 283 -10.43 -23.94 8.46
C GLY A 283 -11.09 -22.70 9.07
N ILE A 284 -10.37 -21.57 9.17
CA ILE A 284 -10.89 -20.31 9.71
C ILE A 284 -11.60 -19.55 8.58
N ASN A 285 -12.86 -19.12 8.80
CA ASN A 285 -13.58 -18.32 7.81
C ASN A 285 -12.91 -16.97 7.53
N LYS A 286 -13.15 -16.40 6.34
CA LYS A 286 -12.46 -15.19 5.86
C LYS A 286 -12.72 -13.97 6.76
N ALA A 287 -13.93 -13.81 7.29
CA ALA A 287 -14.26 -12.69 8.18
C ALA A 287 -13.46 -12.76 9.49
N THR A 288 -13.33 -13.94 10.09
CA THR A 288 -12.47 -14.15 11.27
C THR A 288 -10.99 -14.02 10.91
N ALA A 289 -10.59 -14.53 9.75
CA ALA A 289 -9.22 -14.40 9.24
C ALA A 289 -8.81 -12.93 9.05
N GLN A 290 -9.74 -12.08 8.59
CA GLN A 290 -9.51 -10.65 8.46
C GLN A 290 -9.26 -9.95 9.81
N ASN A 291 -9.78 -10.46 10.92
CA ASN A 291 -9.48 -9.92 12.25
C ASN A 291 -7.99 -10.10 12.63
N TYR A 292 -7.33 -11.15 12.13
CA TYR A 292 -5.87 -11.29 12.27
C TYR A 292 -5.12 -10.24 11.45
N ASN A 293 -5.65 -9.85 10.31
CA ASN A 293 -5.10 -8.75 9.50
C ASN A 293 -5.27 -7.39 10.21
N ILE A 294 -6.42 -7.15 10.85
CA ILE A 294 -6.64 -5.97 11.69
C ILE A 294 -5.65 -5.94 12.84
N LEU A 295 -5.46 -7.07 13.54
CA LEU A 295 -4.46 -7.20 14.61
C LEU A 295 -3.04 -6.92 14.09
N ALA A 296 -2.70 -7.45 12.90
CA ALA A 296 -1.43 -7.18 12.24
C ALA A 296 -1.23 -5.68 11.97
N MET A 297 -2.27 -4.96 11.52
CA MET A 297 -2.22 -3.52 11.31
C MET A 297 -2.11 -2.74 12.64
N CYS A 298 -2.78 -3.18 13.69
CA CYS A 298 -2.61 -2.59 15.03
C CYS A 298 -1.18 -2.76 15.54
N LEU A 299 -0.58 -3.94 15.35
CA LEU A 299 0.83 -4.18 15.69
C LEU A 299 1.79 -3.34 14.84
N PHE A 300 1.49 -3.17 13.55
CA PHE A 300 2.24 -2.29 12.66
C PHE A 300 2.20 -0.83 13.14
N LEU A 301 1.02 -0.33 13.49
CA LEU A 301 0.86 1.02 14.03
C LEU A 301 1.59 1.19 15.38
N GLY A 302 1.40 0.25 16.31
CA GLY A 302 2.10 0.22 17.59
C GLY A 302 3.62 0.15 17.43
N GLY A 303 4.07 -0.68 16.49
CA GLY A 303 5.48 -0.82 16.12
C GLY A 303 6.11 0.48 15.61
N ARG A 304 5.35 1.34 14.92
CA ARG A 304 5.81 2.69 14.53
C ARG A 304 6.13 3.58 15.72
N PHE A 305 5.28 3.59 16.72
CA PHE A 305 5.54 4.36 17.94
C PHE A 305 6.72 3.78 18.72
N LEU A 306 6.77 2.46 18.87
CA LEU A 306 7.87 1.76 19.51
C LEU A 306 9.20 2.04 18.81
N SER A 307 9.26 1.91 17.50
CA SER A 307 10.48 2.15 16.72
C SER A 307 10.92 3.61 16.78
N THR A 308 9.99 4.56 16.73
CA THR A 308 10.28 5.98 16.87
C THR A 308 10.85 6.30 18.26
N TRP A 309 10.37 5.61 19.29
CA TRP A 309 10.93 5.72 20.65
C TRP A 309 12.32 5.10 20.73
N LEU A 310 12.54 3.91 20.17
CA LEU A 310 13.82 3.23 20.14
C LEU A 310 14.89 4.00 19.35
N MET A 311 14.50 4.75 18.30
CA MET A 311 15.41 5.62 17.53
C MET A 311 16.02 6.77 18.34
N LYS A 312 15.52 7.07 19.53
CA LYS A 312 16.16 8.01 20.46
C LYS A 312 17.46 7.44 21.06
N TYR A 313 17.56 6.11 21.11
CA TYR A 313 18.66 5.41 21.78
C TYR A 313 19.55 4.63 20.79
N THR A 314 19.06 4.40 19.56
CA THR A 314 19.74 3.53 18.58
C THR A 314 19.61 4.10 17.18
N ASP A 315 20.69 4.02 16.40
CA ASP A 315 20.66 4.42 14.97
C ASP A 315 19.59 3.63 14.18
N GLY A 316 18.86 4.35 13.33
CA GLY A 316 17.78 3.77 12.50
C GLY A 316 18.24 2.60 11.62
N ARG A 317 19.48 2.66 11.11
CA ARG A 317 20.07 1.57 10.28
C ARG A 317 20.32 0.30 11.10
N ARG A 318 20.70 0.46 12.37
CA ARG A 318 20.85 -0.68 13.29
C ARG A 318 19.49 -1.29 13.61
N LEU A 319 18.50 -0.46 13.89
CA LEU A 319 17.13 -0.93 14.11
C LEU A 319 16.56 -1.62 12.88
N LEU A 320 16.81 -1.10 11.67
CA LEU A 320 16.40 -1.72 10.41
C LEU A 320 16.97 -3.14 10.28
N THR A 321 18.25 -3.34 10.64
CA THR A 321 18.88 -4.65 10.63
C THR A 321 18.21 -5.60 11.63
N ILE A 322 18.02 -5.16 12.89
CA ILE A 322 17.41 -5.96 13.94
C ILE A 322 15.99 -6.36 13.56
N PHE A 323 15.16 -5.38 13.15
CA PHE A 323 13.78 -5.62 12.79
C PHE A 323 13.65 -6.48 11.52
N GLY A 324 14.53 -6.28 10.53
CA GLY A 324 14.61 -7.14 9.35
C GLY A 324 14.93 -8.60 9.71
N SER A 325 15.88 -8.81 10.62
CA SER A 325 16.23 -10.15 11.10
C SER A 325 15.10 -10.80 11.90
N LEU A 326 14.39 -10.04 12.77
CA LEU A 326 13.24 -10.54 13.53
C LEU A 326 12.05 -10.85 12.62
N ALA A 327 11.79 -10.04 11.61
CA ALA A 327 10.77 -10.31 10.60
C ALA A 327 11.09 -11.59 9.81
N ALA A 328 12.37 -11.78 9.43
CA ALA A 328 12.83 -13.02 8.79
C ALA A 328 12.65 -14.24 9.69
N LEU A 329 12.97 -14.13 10.98
CA LEU A 329 12.76 -15.20 11.95
C LEU A 329 11.28 -15.55 12.12
N CYS A 330 10.40 -14.54 12.19
CA CYS A 330 8.94 -14.76 12.23
C CYS A 330 8.43 -15.40 10.94
N SER A 331 8.97 -15.02 9.77
CA SER A 331 8.63 -15.66 8.49
C SER A 331 9.04 -17.14 8.49
N LEU A 332 10.22 -17.46 9.03
CA LEU A 332 10.67 -18.85 9.20
C LEU A 332 9.73 -19.62 10.14
N GLY A 333 9.28 -18.98 11.23
CA GLY A 333 8.26 -19.55 12.12
C GLY A 333 6.95 -19.85 11.40
N ALA A 334 6.46 -18.96 10.54
CA ALA A 334 5.25 -19.18 9.74
C ALA A 334 5.39 -20.34 8.73
N ILE A 335 6.62 -20.62 8.25
CA ILE A 335 6.91 -21.76 7.36
C ILE A 335 6.91 -23.08 8.15
N LEU A 336 7.64 -23.14 9.25
CA LEU A 336 7.95 -24.39 9.96
C LEU A 336 6.86 -24.81 10.95
N ILE A 337 6.15 -23.83 11.55
CA ILE A 337 5.16 -24.09 12.58
C ILE A 337 3.77 -24.13 11.93
N VAL A 338 3.25 -25.34 11.74
CA VAL A 338 1.89 -25.53 11.21
C VAL A 338 0.85 -25.21 12.29
N GLY A 339 -0.25 -24.56 11.91
CA GLY A 339 -1.35 -24.25 12.80
C GLY A 339 -1.40 -22.77 13.27
N LYS A 340 -2.18 -22.52 14.34
CA LYS A 340 -2.40 -21.15 14.85
C LYS A 340 -1.13 -20.44 15.31
N ALA A 341 -0.15 -21.18 15.82
CA ALA A 341 1.13 -20.60 16.25
C ALA A 341 1.91 -20.02 15.06
N GLY A 342 1.90 -20.67 13.90
CA GLY A 342 2.46 -20.12 12.66
C GLY A 342 1.72 -18.86 12.19
N LEU A 343 0.39 -18.83 12.33
CA LEU A 343 -0.42 -17.65 12.05
C LEU A 343 -0.06 -16.47 12.96
N TYR A 344 0.20 -16.72 14.26
CA TYR A 344 0.66 -15.66 15.16
C TYR A 344 2.07 -15.15 14.82
N CYS A 345 2.97 -16.01 14.37
CA CYS A 345 4.26 -15.59 13.83
C CYS A 345 4.06 -14.66 12.64
N LEU A 346 3.14 -15.00 11.74
CA LEU A 346 2.82 -14.20 10.55
C LEU A 346 2.25 -12.82 10.92
N VAL A 347 1.32 -12.75 11.87
CA VAL A 347 0.78 -11.50 12.42
C VAL A 347 1.89 -10.65 13.06
N GLY A 348 2.81 -11.30 13.80
CA GLY A 348 3.94 -10.66 14.47
C GLY A 348 4.93 -9.98 13.52
N ILE A 349 5.05 -10.44 12.27
CA ILE A 349 5.89 -9.80 11.25
C ILE A 349 5.54 -8.31 11.12
N SER A 350 4.26 -7.96 11.23
CA SER A 350 3.76 -6.58 11.04
C SER A 350 4.36 -5.59 12.02
N LEU A 351 4.64 -6.01 13.26
CA LEU A 351 5.34 -5.18 14.25
C LEU A 351 6.72 -4.76 13.73
N PHE A 352 7.48 -5.70 13.17
CA PHE A 352 8.84 -5.46 12.71
C PHE A 352 8.90 -4.74 11.36
N MET A 353 7.88 -4.87 10.51
CA MET A 353 7.78 -4.12 9.25
C MET A 353 7.61 -2.61 9.45
N SER A 354 7.11 -2.19 10.60
CA SER A 354 6.59 -0.84 10.84
C SER A 354 7.57 0.31 10.56
N LEU A 355 8.88 0.12 10.85
CA LEU A 355 9.90 1.15 10.65
C LEU A 355 10.59 1.10 9.28
N MET A 356 10.44 -0.01 8.53
CA MET A 356 11.32 -0.30 7.40
C MET A 356 11.18 0.72 6.28
N PHE A 357 9.95 1.05 5.85
CA PHE A 357 9.70 1.99 4.77
C PHE A 357 10.38 3.36 4.99
N PRO A 358 10.06 4.09 6.08
CA PRO A 358 10.63 5.41 6.29
C PRO A 358 12.13 5.38 6.53
N THR A 359 12.64 4.31 7.13
CA THR A 359 14.09 4.18 7.41
C THR A 359 14.88 3.90 6.14
N ILE A 360 14.41 3.00 5.26
CA ILE A 360 15.04 2.76 3.96
C ILE A 360 15.00 4.03 3.12
N TYR A 361 13.82 4.68 3.04
CA TYR A 361 13.61 5.90 2.28
C TYR A 361 14.54 7.04 2.73
N GLY A 362 14.56 7.33 4.04
CA GLY A 362 15.41 8.37 4.61
C GLY A 362 16.89 8.08 4.43
N THR A 363 17.34 6.84 4.67
CA THR A 363 18.74 6.42 4.50
C THR A 363 19.18 6.52 3.03
N ALA A 364 18.31 6.15 2.09
CA ALA A 364 18.63 6.22 0.66
C ALA A 364 18.81 7.66 0.18
N LEU A 365 18.01 8.61 0.70
CA LEU A 365 18.09 10.02 0.28
C LEU A 365 19.09 10.85 1.06
N GLU A 366 19.65 10.36 2.15
CA GLU A 366 20.53 11.14 3.03
C GLU A 366 21.74 11.76 2.33
N LYS A 367 22.33 11.04 1.39
CA LYS A 367 23.51 11.48 0.61
C LYS A 367 23.15 11.90 -0.82
N VAL A 368 21.90 12.18 -1.10
CA VAL A 368 21.42 12.66 -2.40
C VAL A 368 21.36 14.19 -2.36
N SER A 369 21.85 14.85 -3.42
CA SER A 369 21.80 16.31 -3.53
C SER A 369 20.35 16.81 -3.55
N LEU A 370 20.11 18.04 -3.07
CA LEU A 370 18.76 18.65 -3.08
C LEU A 370 18.17 18.73 -4.50
N GLU A 371 19.03 18.92 -5.51
CA GLU A 371 18.65 18.98 -6.93
C GLU A 371 18.13 17.62 -7.45
N ASP A 372 18.73 16.52 -6.97
CA ASP A 372 18.41 15.16 -7.38
C ASP A 372 17.32 14.52 -6.49
N ALA A 373 17.07 15.08 -5.31
CA ALA A 373 16.18 14.52 -4.29
C ALA A 373 14.76 14.28 -4.80
N SER A 374 14.22 15.18 -5.63
CA SER A 374 12.89 15.05 -6.21
C SER A 374 12.76 13.80 -7.10
N LEU A 375 13.73 13.57 -7.99
CA LEU A 375 13.74 12.39 -8.85
C LEU A 375 14.12 11.13 -8.06
N GLY A 376 15.02 11.27 -7.09
CA GLY A 376 15.36 10.20 -6.16
C GLY A 376 14.16 9.72 -5.35
N ALA A 377 13.34 10.62 -4.86
CA ALA A 377 12.09 10.32 -4.18
C ALA A 377 11.09 9.57 -5.10
N ALA A 378 10.97 10.01 -6.36
CA ALA A 378 10.08 9.37 -7.33
C ALA A 378 10.45 7.89 -7.59
N PHE A 379 11.74 7.56 -7.71
CA PHE A 379 12.15 6.15 -7.86
C PHE A 379 11.91 5.31 -6.61
N LEU A 380 12.01 5.89 -5.41
CA LEU A 380 11.66 5.19 -4.17
C LEU A 380 10.14 4.95 -4.06
N VAL A 381 9.31 5.84 -4.62
CA VAL A 381 7.86 5.60 -4.75
C VAL A 381 7.58 4.55 -5.83
N MET A 382 8.30 4.58 -6.97
CA MET A 382 8.19 3.51 -7.98
C MET A 382 8.56 2.13 -7.42
N ALA A 383 9.41 2.06 -6.40
CA ALA A 383 9.77 0.81 -5.72
C ALA A 383 8.56 0.08 -5.10
N ILE A 384 7.41 0.76 -4.94
CA ILE A 384 6.13 0.16 -4.58
C ILE A 384 5.70 -0.95 -5.56
N VAL A 385 6.25 -0.98 -6.77
CA VAL A 385 6.08 -2.06 -7.76
C VAL A 385 6.40 -3.46 -7.20
N GLY A 386 7.21 -3.57 -6.15
CA GLY A 386 7.45 -4.83 -5.45
C GLY A 386 6.15 -5.50 -4.98
N GLY A 387 5.19 -4.69 -4.51
CA GLY A 387 3.85 -5.14 -4.14
C GLY A 387 2.97 -5.60 -5.32
N ALA A 388 3.32 -5.22 -6.55
CA ALA A 388 2.64 -5.70 -7.76
C ALA A 388 3.21 -7.05 -8.22
N LEU A 389 4.53 -7.22 -8.19
CA LEU A 389 5.20 -8.34 -8.85
C LEU A 389 5.25 -9.62 -7.99
N MET A 390 5.44 -9.46 -6.68
CA MET A 390 5.71 -10.61 -5.82
C MET A 390 4.47 -11.39 -5.35
N PRO A 391 3.30 -10.79 -5.10
CA PRO A 391 2.10 -11.55 -4.73
C PRO A 391 1.67 -12.59 -5.78
N PRO A 392 1.69 -12.33 -7.09
CA PRO A 392 1.44 -13.38 -8.09
C PRO A 392 2.42 -14.55 -8.01
N LEU A 393 3.71 -14.28 -7.75
CA LEU A 393 4.73 -15.33 -7.56
C LEU A 393 4.44 -16.16 -6.31
N GLN A 394 4.04 -15.51 -5.20
CA GLN A 394 3.62 -16.24 -4.00
C GLN A 394 2.38 -17.06 -4.25
N GLY A 395 1.42 -16.53 -5.01
CA GLY A 395 0.21 -17.25 -5.42
C GLY A 395 0.53 -18.52 -6.21
N MET A 396 1.50 -18.48 -7.14
CA MET A 396 1.96 -19.65 -7.88
C MET A 396 2.48 -20.76 -6.96
N ILE A 397 3.19 -20.40 -5.88
CA ILE A 397 3.65 -21.37 -4.89
C ILE A 397 2.46 -21.96 -4.13
N ILE A 398 1.49 -21.13 -3.74
CA ILE A 398 0.28 -21.58 -3.01
C ILE A 398 -0.52 -22.56 -3.88
N ASP A 399 -0.62 -22.32 -5.18
CA ASP A 399 -1.36 -23.17 -6.12
C ASP A 399 -0.76 -24.59 -6.27
N CYS A 400 0.49 -24.82 -5.82
CA CYS A 400 1.08 -26.16 -5.76
C CYS A 400 0.43 -27.09 -4.73
N GLY A 401 -0.41 -26.55 -3.82
CA GLY A 401 -1.14 -27.31 -2.79
C GLY A 401 -0.25 -27.80 -1.65
N THR A 402 0.68 -28.73 -1.90
CA THR A 402 1.65 -29.25 -0.91
C THR A 402 3.06 -29.29 -1.48
N ILE A 403 4.04 -28.89 -0.67
CA ILE A 403 5.46 -28.89 -1.05
C ILE A 403 6.25 -29.53 0.11
N PHE A 404 7.01 -30.59 -0.16
CA PHE A 404 7.77 -31.36 0.84
C PHE A 404 6.95 -31.80 2.06
N GLY A 405 5.66 -32.16 1.85
CA GLY A 405 4.76 -32.59 2.92
C GLY A 405 4.18 -31.47 3.78
N HIS A 406 4.49 -30.20 3.49
CA HIS A 406 3.90 -29.03 4.14
C HIS A 406 2.87 -28.35 3.24
N PRO A 407 1.84 -27.68 3.80
CA PRO A 407 0.93 -26.86 3.00
C PRO A 407 1.72 -25.80 2.21
N ALA A 408 1.46 -25.68 0.91
CA ALA A 408 2.18 -24.76 0.04
C ALA A 408 2.03 -23.31 0.48
N VAL A 409 0.90 -22.95 1.12
CA VAL A 409 0.70 -21.62 1.69
C VAL A 409 1.74 -21.29 2.76
N ASN A 410 2.14 -22.24 3.60
CA ASN A 410 3.21 -22.05 4.60
C ASN A 410 4.55 -21.85 3.90
N VAL A 411 4.90 -22.74 2.95
CA VAL A 411 6.17 -22.70 2.21
C VAL A 411 6.31 -21.42 1.40
N SER A 412 5.21 -20.84 0.92
CA SER A 412 5.19 -19.61 0.14
C SER A 412 5.81 -18.40 0.88
N TYR A 413 5.81 -18.43 2.22
CA TYR A 413 6.46 -17.39 3.04
C TYR A 413 8.00 -17.42 2.99
N ALA A 414 8.59 -18.35 2.25
CA ALA A 414 10.01 -18.30 1.87
C ALA A 414 10.33 -17.03 1.03
N LEU A 415 9.38 -16.53 0.24
CA LEU A 415 9.56 -15.28 -0.51
C LEU A 415 9.67 -14.06 0.43
N PRO A 416 8.72 -13.79 1.35
CA PRO A 416 8.89 -12.74 2.36
C PRO A 416 10.16 -12.91 3.21
N LEU A 417 10.52 -14.14 3.60
CA LEU A 417 11.77 -14.44 4.32
C LEU A 417 13.00 -13.90 3.58
N LEU A 418 13.14 -14.22 2.28
CA LEU A 418 14.24 -13.73 1.45
C LEU A 418 14.22 -12.20 1.34
N CYS A 419 13.06 -11.59 1.19
CA CYS A 419 12.91 -10.15 1.14
C CYS A 419 13.41 -9.48 2.43
N PHE A 420 13.04 -9.99 3.61
CA PHE A 420 13.49 -9.45 4.89
C PHE A 420 14.98 -9.62 5.12
N ILE A 421 15.59 -10.72 4.65
CA ILE A 421 17.04 -10.91 4.66
C ILE A 421 17.73 -9.81 3.84
N ILE A 422 17.22 -9.49 2.64
CA ILE A 422 17.75 -8.42 1.79
C ILE A 422 17.67 -7.07 2.51
N VAL A 423 16.56 -6.78 3.16
CA VAL A 423 16.36 -5.54 3.95
C VAL A 423 17.35 -5.47 5.12
N ALA A 424 17.54 -6.58 5.85
CA ALA A 424 18.50 -6.66 6.96
C ALA A 424 19.95 -6.45 6.48
N ILE A 425 20.32 -7.04 5.33
CA ILE A 425 21.63 -6.84 4.70
C ILE A 425 21.84 -5.39 4.30
N TYR A 426 20.81 -4.73 3.73
CA TYR A 426 20.88 -3.31 3.41
C TYR A 426 21.16 -2.48 4.67
N GLY A 427 20.44 -2.72 5.76
CA GLY A 427 20.68 -2.05 7.04
C GLY A 427 22.12 -2.20 7.55
N LEU A 428 22.69 -3.41 7.45
CA LEU A 428 24.10 -3.68 7.82
C LEU A 428 25.08 -2.93 6.92
N ARG A 429 24.86 -2.94 5.60
CA ARG A 429 25.77 -2.32 4.62
C ARG A 429 25.72 -0.80 4.68
N ALA A 430 24.53 -0.23 4.85
CA ALA A 430 24.34 1.21 4.97
C ALA A 430 24.99 1.81 6.22
N ARG A 431 25.27 1.00 7.27
CA ARG A 431 26.03 1.43 8.46
C ARG A 431 27.54 1.60 8.20
N LYS A 432 28.07 0.88 7.22
CA LYS A 432 29.52 0.89 6.90
C LYS A 432 29.90 1.99 5.90
N CYS A 433 28.90 2.69 5.33
CA CYS A 433 29.05 3.79 4.39
C CYS A 433 28.75 5.13 5.07
#